data_27d6748542dda6427faf8a56d05b61c1
#
_entry.id   27d6748542dda6427faf8a56d05b61c1
#
_cell.length_a   1.000
_cell.length_b   1.000
_cell.length_c   1.000
_cell.angle_alpha   90.00
_cell.angle_beta   90.00
_cell.angle_gamma   90.00
#
_symmetry.space_group_name_H-M   'P 1'
#
loop_
_entity.id
_entity.type
_entity.pdbx_description
1 polymer ?
#
loop_
_entity_poly.entity_id
_entity_poly.type
_entity_poly.pdbx_seq_one_letter_code
_entity_poly.pdbx_strand_id
1 'polypeptide(L)'
;MSQLRHYLNALYRRFSARRIAALALAALTVVPAGAASATTGGATVTSLNMRAGPGTWYPVVITMPPSAALTIYGCLNSGSWCDVSWGGARGWVAANYIYTTYEGRTVALSPAIIPAVGLAVVAFNQAYWNNYYASKPWYGQWGTYYGGPAGVARQGGVVRGPYGGAAAARGGCVGAACGGTAVMRGPAGGGFAGRGGCGPNYCAGAGVARQPGGELQFRRGVIER
;
A
#
# COMPACT_ATOMS: atom_id res chain seq x y z
N MET A 1 68.33 33.31 -23.58
CA MET A 1 67.21 32.38 -23.80
C MET A 1 66.64 31.73 -22.52
N SER A 2 67.29 31.83 -21.39
CA SER A 2 66.89 31.26 -20.11
C SER A 2 65.77 32.06 -19.41
N GLN A 3 65.77 33.38 -19.48
CA GLN A 3 64.81 34.27 -18.79
C GLN A 3 63.40 34.17 -19.34
N LEU A 4 63.22 33.92 -20.63
CA LEU A 4 61.89 33.83 -21.27
C LEU A 4 61.11 32.58 -20.86
N ARG A 5 61.80 31.45 -20.58
CA ARG A 5 61.16 30.22 -20.10
C ARG A 5 60.59 30.34 -18.68
N HIS A 6 61.26 31.10 -17.80
CA HIS A 6 60.77 31.31 -16.44
C HIS A 6 59.48 32.20 -16.42
N TYR A 7 59.40 33.19 -17.30
CA TYR A 7 58.24 34.06 -17.39
C TYR A 7 56.97 33.32 -17.93
N LEU A 8 57.17 32.49 -18.93
CA LEU A 8 56.05 31.71 -19.50
C LEU A 8 55.50 30.66 -18.52
N ASN A 9 56.35 29.99 -17.74
CA ASN A 9 55.92 29.03 -16.73
C ASN A 9 55.19 29.70 -15.55
N ALA A 10 55.55 30.92 -15.18
CA ALA A 10 54.89 31.66 -14.12
C ALA A 10 53.48 32.13 -14.55
N LEU A 11 53.34 32.53 -15.81
CA LEU A 11 52.02 32.90 -16.38
C LEU A 11 51.10 31.69 -16.52
N TYR A 12 51.60 30.55 -16.96
CA TYR A 12 50.80 29.32 -17.14
C TYR A 12 50.27 28.79 -15.80
N ARG A 13 51.07 28.84 -14.70
CA ARG A 13 50.64 28.44 -13.36
C ARG A 13 49.56 29.35 -12.77
N ARG A 14 49.58 30.66 -13.07
CA ARG A 14 48.57 31.61 -12.59
C ARG A 14 47.24 31.51 -13.32
N PHE A 15 47.24 31.14 -14.62
CA PHE A 15 46.03 30.94 -15.40
C PHE A 15 45.36 29.59 -15.13
N SER A 16 46.10 28.50 -14.90
CA SER A 16 45.55 27.19 -14.58
C SER A 16 44.91 27.13 -13.20
N ALA A 17 45.53 27.78 -12.18
CA ALA A 17 44.98 27.77 -10.81
C ALA A 17 43.60 28.48 -10.70
N ARG A 18 43.44 29.60 -11.46
CA ARG A 18 42.14 30.33 -11.45
C ARG A 18 41.00 29.61 -12.21
N ARG A 19 41.33 28.84 -13.22
CA ARG A 19 40.33 28.05 -13.98
C ARG A 19 39.89 26.78 -13.25
N ILE A 20 40.77 26.15 -12.52
CA ILE A 20 40.45 24.97 -11.68
C ILE A 20 39.61 25.38 -10.47
N ALA A 21 39.83 26.53 -9.86
CA ALA A 21 39.03 27.02 -8.76
C ALA A 21 37.59 27.42 -9.20
N ALA A 22 37.43 27.93 -10.43
CA ALA A 22 36.12 28.28 -10.97
C ALA A 22 35.27 27.06 -11.37
N LEU A 23 35.90 25.96 -11.80
CA LEU A 23 35.21 24.71 -12.13
C LEU A 23 34.84 23.88 -10.88
N ALA A 24 35.56 24.00 -9.79
CA ALA A 24 35.26 23.33 -8.53
C ALA A 24 34.09 23.97 -7.78
N LEU A 25 33.77 25.24 -8.01
CA LEU A 25 32.65 25.93 -7.35
C LEU A 25 31.30 25.69 -8.04
N ALA A 26 31.29 25.25 -9.30
CA ALA A 26 30.07 24.97 -10.06
C ALA A 26 29.49 23.57 -9.80
N ALA A 27 30.20 22.67 -9.12
CA ALA A 27 29.77 21.29 -8.89
C ALA A 27 28.98 21.07 -7.61
N LEU A 28 28.70 22.11 -6.80
CA LEU A 28 28.15 21.96 -5.44
C LEU A 28 26.66 22.32 -5.28
N THR A 29 25.87 22.43 -6.34
CA THR A 29 24.47 22.85 -6.20
C THR A 29 23.44 21.97 -6.92
N VAL A 30 23.69 20.66 -7.00
CA VAL A 30 22.60 19.74 -7.24
C VAL A 30 22.14 19.17 -5.91
N VAL A 31 21.44 19.98 -5.12
CA VAL A 31 20.61 19.47 -4.04
C VAL A 31 19.46 18.72 -4.71
N PRO A 32 19.31 17.40 -4.54
CA PRO A 32 18.10 16.73 -5.01
C PRO A 32 16.92 17.39 -4.30
N ALA A 33 16.08 18.08 -5.02
CA ALA A 33 14.80 18.53 -4.52
C ALA A 33 14.05 17.25 -4.10
N GLY A 34 14.04 16.97 -2.81
CA GLY A 34 13.20 15.91 -2.26
C GLY A 34 11.79 16.17 -2.75
N ALA A 35 11.16 15.20 -3.41
CA ALA A 35 9.80 15.33 -3.85
C ALA A 35 8.93 15.65 -2.62
N ALA A 36 8.53 16.90 -2.48
CA ALA A 36 7.59 17.31 -1.47
C ALA A 36 6.29 16.58 -1.78
N SER A 37 5.93 15.58 -0.98
CA SER A 37 4.64 14.93 -1.10
C SER A 37 3.56 15.99 -0.87
N ALA A 38 2.82 16.32 -1.93
CA ALA A 38 1.73 17.27 -1.82
C ALA A 38 0.68 16.71 -0.86
N THR A 39 0.34 17.50 0.16
CA THR A 39 -0.78 17.20 1.06
C THR A 39 -2.00 17.98 0.58
N THR A 40 -3.17 17.38 0.72
CA THR A 40 -4.44 18.00 0.31
C THR A 40 -5.37 18.09 1.53
N GLY A 41 -6.06 19.23 1.67
CA GLY A 41 -7.11 19.38 2.67
C GLY A 41 -8.35 18.58 2.31
N GLY A 42 -9.03 18.10 3.34
CA GLY A 42 -10.33 17.43 3.20
C GLY A 42 -11.17 17.57 4.43
N ALA A 43 -12.40 17.06 4.38
CA ALA A 43 -13.31 17.01 5.51
C ALA A 43 -14.09 15.70 5.54
N THR A 44 -14.45 15.25 6.73
CA THR A 44 -15.27 14.05 6.92
C THR A 44 -16.73 14.30 6.51
N VAL A 45 -17.34 13.34 5.82
CA VAL A 45 -18.77 13.38 5.45
C VAL A 45 -19.66 13.22 6.67
N THR A 46 -19.27 12.36 7.60
CA THR A 46 -20.03 11.96 8.78
C THR A 46 -19.09 11.68 9.94
N SER A 47 -19.62 11.29 11.09
CA SER A 47 -18.79 10.76 12.17
C SER A 47 -18.01 9.52 11.66
N LEU A 48 -16.70 9.56 11.77
CA LEU A 48 -15.82 8.61 11.07
C LEU A 48 -14.65 8.15 11.95
N ASN A 49 -14.41 6.85 11.96
CA ASN A 49 -13.28 6.27 12.66
C ASN A 49 -12.00 6.37 11.81
N MET A 50 -10.99 7.07 12.35
CA MET A 50 -9.60 6.95 11.90
C MET A 50 -9.00 5.69 12.51
N ARG A 51 -8.42 4.84 11.70
CA ARG A 51 -7.90 3.53 12.09
C ARG A 51 -6.39 3.44 11.96
N ALA A 52 -5.79 2.51 12.66
CA ALA A 52 -4.34 2.29 12.64
C ALA A 52 -3.82 1.67 11.33
N GLY A 53 -4.71 1.26 10.44
CA GLY A 53 -4.38 0.70 9.14
C GLY A 53 -5.58 0.71 8.20
N PRO A 54 -5.35 0.40 6.91
CA PRO A 54 -6.35 0.49 5.85
C PRO A 54 -7.32 -0.71 5.86
N GLY A 55 -8.21 -0.73 6.84
CA GLY A 55 -9.22 -1.77 6.98
C GLY A 55 -10.05 -1.60 8.25
N THR A 56 -11.28 -2.10 8.22
CA THR A 56 -12.22 -1.98 9.36
C THR A 56 -11.82 -2.81 10.57
N TRP A 57 -10.94 -3.78 10.41
CA TRP A 57 -10.41 -4.64 11.47
C TRP A 57 -9.25 -4.02 12.23
N TYR A 58 -8.63 -2.94 11.74
CA TYR A 58 -7.60 -2.24 12.47
C TYR A 58 -8.18 -1.46 13.65
N PRO A 59 -7.42 -1.31 14.75
CA PRO A 59 -7.86 -0.55 15.91
C PRO A 59 -8.25 0.88 15.53
N VAL A 60 -9.25 1.41 16.21
CA VAL A 60 -9.62 2.82 16.10
C VAL A 60 -8.57 3.65 16.85
N VAL A 61 -7.97 4.61 16.16
CA VAL A 61 -7.05 5.59 16.73
C VAL A 61 -7.83 6.71 17.41
N ILE A 62 -8.82 7.25 16.68
CA ILE A 62 -9.72 8.30 17.14
C ILE A 62 -10.99 8.31 16.28
N THR A 63 -12.11 8.76 16.84
CA THR A 63 -13.34 9.03 16.10
C THR A 63 -13.47 10.53 15.83
N MET A 64 -13.60 10.89 14.57
CA MET A 64 -13.74 12.28 14.10
C MET A 64 -15.23 12.65 13.98
N PRO A 65 -15.64 13.87 14.32
CA PRO A 65 -17.00 14.35 14.10
C PRO A 65 -17.27 14.57 12.60
N PRO A 66 -18.53 14.77 12.18
CA PRO A 66 -18.85 15.25 10.85
C PRO A 66 -18.16 16.58 10.55
N SER A 67 -17.78 16.79 9.28
CA SER A 67 -17.12 18.01 8.81
C SER A 67 -15.79 18.32 9.50
N ALA A 68 -15.13 17.33 10.11
CA ALA A 68 -13.80 17.50 10.68
C ALA A 68 -12.79 17.78 9.54
N ALA A 69 -12.18 18.97 9.56
CA ALA A 69 -11.13 19.34 8.64
C ALA A 69 -9.87 18.50 8.90
N LEU A 70 -9.39 17.78 7.90
CA LEU A 70 -8.24 16.88 7.99
C LEU A 70 -7.23 17.15 6.88
N THR A 71 -5.99 16.70 7.10
CA THR A 71 -4.94 16.70 6.07
C THR A 71 -4.80 15.30 5.50
N ILE A 72 -4.81 15.20 4.17
CA ILE A 72 -4.64 13.95 3.41
C ILE A 72 -3.21 13.90 2.88
N TYR A 73 -2.47 12.84 3.16
CA TYR A 73 -1.08 12.65 2.74
C TYR A 73 -0.95 11.77 1.50
N GLY A 74 -1.95 10.95 1.25
CA GLY A 74 -2.03 10.07 0.10
C GLY A 74 -3.02 8.95 0.32
N CYS A 75 -3.27 8.16 -0.71
CA CYS A 75 -4.20 7.04 -0.64
C CYS A 75 -3.54 5.76 -1.16
N LEU A 76 -4.10 4.60 -0.80
CA LEU A 76 -3.68 3.33 -1.41
C LEU A 76 -3.90 3.36 -2.92
N ASN A 77 -3.14 2.57 -3.66
CA ASN A 77 -3.31 2.42 -5.11
C ASN A 77 -4.74 2.02 -5.52
N SER A 78 -5.46 1.28 -4.66
CA SER A 78 -6.88 0.95 -4.86
C SER A 78 -7.82 2.15 -4.70
N GLY A 79 -7.35 3.28 -4.15
CA GLY A 79 -8.18 4.41 -3.81
C GLY A 79 -9.20 4.17 -2.70
N SER A 80 -9.14 3.05 -1.99
CA SER A 80 -10.14 2.69 -0.98
C SER A 80 -9.92 3.32 0.38
N TRP A 81 -8.64 3.54 0.77
CA TRP A 81 -8.23 4.09 2.06
C TRP A 81 -7.17 5.16 1.86
N CYS A 82 -7.25 6.22 2.65
CA CYS A 82 -6.30 7.32 2.64
C CYS A 82 -5.65 7.51 4.01
N ASP A 83 -4.36 7.85 3.98
CA ASP A 83 -3.57 8.24 5.12
C ASP A 83 -3.83 9.71 5.44
N VAL A 84 -4.32 9.99 6.63
CA VAL A 84 -4.76 11.32 7.05
C VAL A 84 -4.26 11.68 8.44
N SER A 85 -4.29 12.98 8.76
CA SER A 85 -4.15 13.46 10.15
C SER A 85 -5.29 14.35 10.57
N TRP A 86 -5.64 14.26 11.86
CA TRP A 86 -6.62 15.10 12.52
C TRP A 86 -6.36 15.13 14.04
N GLY A 87 -6.46 16.32 14.66
CA GLY A 87 -6.30 16.47 16.12
C GLY A 87 -4.97 15.94 16.66
N GLY A 88 -3.88 16.05 15.90
CA GLY A 88 -2.56 15.53 16.27
C GLY A 88 -2.40 14.00 16.09
N ALA A 89 -3.46 13.29 15.72
CA ALA A 89 -3.40 11.86 15.39
C ALA A 89 -3.18 11.64 13.91
N ARG A 90 -2.53 10.51 13.56
CA ARG A 90 -2.33 10.02 12.20
C ARG A 90 -2.97 8.65 12.03
N GLY A 91 -3.55 8.38 10.87
CA GLY A 91 -4.15 7.08 10.60
C GLY A 91 -4.88 7.01 9.26
N TRP A 92 -5.64 5.97 9.09
CA TRP A 92 -6.29 5.58 7.85
C TRP A 92 -7.79 5.75 7.92
N VAL A 93 -8.35 6.29 6.84
CA VAL A 93 -9.78 6.58 6.70
C VAL A 93 -10.24 6.08 5.34
N ALA A 94 -11.45 5.53 5.25
CA ALA A 94 -12.03 5.12 3.98
C ALA A 94 -12.30 6.35 3.10
N ALA A 95 -11.77 6.35 1.88
CA ALA A 95 -11.73 7.50 0.98
C ALA A 95 -13.11 8.07 0.65
N ASN A 96 -14.10 7.21 0.46
CA ASN A 96 -15.48 7.60 0.10
C ASN A 96 -16.21 8.40 1.21
N TYR A 97 -15.63 8.50 2.41
CA TYR A 97 -16.13 9.33 3.50
C TYR A 97 -15.35 10.63 3.69
N ILE A 98 -14.53 10.99 2.72
CA ILE A 98 -13.78 12.25 2.72
C ILE A 98 -14.25 13.12 1.56
N TYR A 99 -14.58 14.37 1.86
CA TYR A 99 -14.74 15.40 0.84
C TYR A 99 -13.45 16.20 0.68
N THR A 100 -13.18 16.65 -0.54
CA THR A 100 -12.10 17.58 -0.90
C THR A 100 -12.61 18.59 -1.91
N THR A 101 -11.83 19.64 -2.17
CA THR A 101 -12.13 20.60 -3.23
C THR A 101 -11.39 20.22 -4.51
N TYR A 102 -12.13 20.06 -5.59
CA TYR A 102 -11.60 19.86 -6.94
C TYR A 102 -12.31 20.81 -7.91
N GLU A 103 -11.54 21.61 -8.66
CA GLU A 103 -12.04 22.65 -9.59
C GLU A 103 -13.10 23.58 -8.93
N GLY A 104 -12.86 24.00 -7.71
CA GLY A 104 -13.77 24.88 -6.96
C GLY A 104 -15.05 24.22 -6.45
N ARG A 105 -15.19 22.90 -6.59
CA ARG A 105 -16.35 22.13 -6.13
C ARG A 105 -15.97 21.15 -5.02
N THR A 106 -16.87 20.94 -4.08
CA THR A 106 -16.72 19.90 -3.06
C THR A 106 -17.12 18.55 -3.65
N VAL A 107 -16.19 17.61 -3.68
CA VAL A 107 -16.37 16.27 -4.24
C VAL A 107 -15.94 15.20 -3.23
N ALA A 108 -16.57 14.04 -3.26
CA ALA A 108 -16.13 12.89 -2.50
C ALA A 108 -14.87 12.30 -3.14
N LEU A 109 -13.90 11.87 -2.33
CA LEU A 109 -12.74 11.15 -2.83
C LEU A 109 -13.15 9.82 -3.47
N SER A 110 -12.61 9.58 -4.64
CA SER A 110 -12.79 8.34 -5.40
C SER A 110 -11.49 8.01 -6.13
N PRO A 111 -11.31 6.80 -6.65
CA PRO A 111 -10.13 6.44 -7.44
C PRO A 111 -9.86 7.38 -8.62
N ALA A 112 -10.89 8.01 -9.20
CA ALA A 112 -10.74 8.98 -10.28
C ALA A 112 -10.30 10.36 -9.77
N ILE A 113 -10.78 10.79 -8.60
CA ILE A 113 -10.50 12.11 -8.03
C ILE A 113 -9.13 12.16 -7.34
N ILE A 114 -8.69 11.07 -6.71
CA ILE A 114 -7.42 10.99 -5.98
C ILE A 114 -6.23 11.50 -6.81
N PRO A 115 -5.97 10.99 -8.02
CA PRO A 115 -4.88 11.51 -8.85
C PRO A 115 -5.14 12.93 -9.37
N ALA A 116 -6.40 13.29 -9.62
CA ALA A 116 -6.78 14.60 -10.15
C ALA A 116 -6.49 15.74 -9.14
N VAL A 117 -6.54 15.46 -7.83
CA VAL A 117 -6.18 16.40 -6.76
C VAL A 117 -4.71 16.27 -6.32
N GLY A 118 -3.89 15.56 -7.07
CA GLY A 118 -2.45 15.43 -6.83
C GLY A 118 -2.06 14.58 -5.61
N LEU A 119 -2.96 13.76 -5.09
CA LEU A 119 -2.66 12.89 -3.96
C LEU A 119 -1.75 11.73 -4.37
N ALA A 120 -0.69 11.53 -3.60
CA ALA A 120 0.27 10.46 -3.82
C ALA A 120 -0.33 9.07 -3.53
N VAL A 121 0.22 8.06 -4.19
CA VAL A 121 0.01 6.66 -3.80
C VAL A 121 0.94 6.35 -2.62
N VAL A 122 0.37 5.90 -1.52
CA VAL A 122 1.09 5.54 -0.30
C VAL A 122 0.86 4.08 0.05
N ALA A 123 1.85 3.49 0.73
CA ALA A 123 1.78 2.10 1.18
C ALA A 123 1.70 2.04 2.71
N PHE A 124 0.91 1.10 3.21
CA PHE A 124 0.88 0.75 4.62
C PHE A 124 1.84 -0.39 4.90
N ASN A 125 2.76 -0.19 5.84
CA ASN A 125 3.77 -1.17 6.22
C ASN A 125 4.15 -1.07 7.71
N GLN A 126 5.04 -1.95 8.16
CA GLN A 126 5.46 -1.98 9.56
C GLN A 126 6.23 -0.72 9.99
N ALA A 127 6.94 -0.06 9.09
CA ALA A 127 7.62 1.20 9.40
C ALA A 127 6.61 2.31 9.72
N TYR A 128 5.51 2.39 8.95
CA TYR A 128 4.40 3.30 9.25
C TYR A 128 3.81 3.01 10.66
N TRP A 129 3.53 1.74 10.94
CA TRP A 129 3.00 1.31 12.24
C TRP A 129 3.94 1.70 13.39
N ASN A 130 5.23 1.44 13.26
CA ASN A 130 6.23 1.77 14.26
C ASN A 130 6.34 3.29 14.51
N ASN A 131 6.26 4.09 13.45
CA ASN A 131 6.40 5.55 13.54
C ASN A 131 5.22 6.21 14.27
N TYR A 132 4.01 5.72 14.08
CA TYR A 132 2.82 6.43 14.56
C TYR A 132 2.14 5.77 15.77
N TYR A 133 2.45 4.52 16.08
CA TYR A 133 1.66 3.77 17.06
C TYR A 133 2.48 3.11 18.18
N ALA A 134 3.78 3.41 18.31
CA ALA A 134 4.66 2.79 19.30
C ALA A 134 4.16 2.96 20.75
N SER A 135 3.42 4.05 21.06
CA SER A 135 2.85 4.32 22.38
C SER A 135 1.46 3.71 22.62
N LYS A 136 0.89 3.02 21.63
CA LYS A 136 -0.48 2.50 21.76
C LYS A 136 -0.51 1.13 22.39
N PRO A 137 -1.52 0.80 23.22
CA PRO A 137 -1.57 -0.48 23.97
C PRO A 137 -1.66 -1.71 23.05
N TRP A 138 -2.11 -1.54 21.83
CA TRP A 138 -2.22 -2.60 20.82
C TRP A 138 -0.99 -2.66 19.87
N TYR A 139 0.03 -1.84 20.10
CA TYR A 139 1.21 -1.75 19.20
C TYR A 139 1.88 -3.10 18.93
N GLY A 140 2.08 -3.94 19.97
CA GLY A 140 2.70 -5.26 19.82
C GLY A 140 1.91 -6.29 18.99
N GLN A 141 0.69 -5.94 18.55
CA GLN A 141 -0.20 -6.84 17.83
C GLN A 141 -0.14 -6.66 16.30
N TRP A 142 0.94 -6.10 15.75
CA TRP A 142 1.13 -5.89 14.32
C TRP A 142 0.77 -7.12 13.48
N GLY A 143 1.32 -8.30 13.81
CA GLY A 143 1.08 -9.52 13.05
C GLY A 143 -0.38 -9.97 13.05
N THR A 144 -1.15 -9.61 14.08
CA THR A 144 -2.59 -9.90 14.16
C THR A 144 -3.39 -9.02 13.21
N TYR A 145 -3.04 -7.74 13.13
CA TYR A 145 -3.80 -6.78 12.30
C TYR A 145 -3.34 -6.75 10.86
N TYR A 146 -2.04 -6.86 10.58
CA TYR A 146 -1.50 -6.76 9.22
C TYR A 146 -1.95 -7.90 8.31
N GLY A 147 -2.14 -9.08 8.84
CA GLY A 147 -2.67 -10.24 8.11
C GLY A 147 -4.16 -10.17 7.78
N GLY A 148 -4.83 -9.09 8.18
CA GLY A 148 -6.29 -8.97 8.08
C GLY A 148 -7.02 -9.58 9.27
N PRO A 149 -8.35 -9.59 9.27
CA PRO A 149 -9.08 -10.17 10.39
C PRO A 149 -8.66 -11.63 10.58
N ALA A 150 -8.09 -11.92 11.72
CA ALA A 150 -7.60 -13.27 12.06
C ALA A 150 -8.67 -14.37 11.93
N GLY A 151 -9.95 -13.95 11.90
CA GLY A 151 -11.07 -14.79 11.60
C GLY A 151 -11.22 -15.19 10.13
N VAL A 152 -10.70 -14.40 9.17
CA VAL A 152 -10.79 -14.72 7.74
C VAL A 152 -9.56 -15.50 7.27
N ALA A 153 -8.40 -15.25 7.85
CA ALA A 153 -7.15 -15.88 7.43
C ALA A 153 -6.97 -17.32 7.94
N ARG A 154 -7.72 -17.75 8.97
CA ARG A 154 -7.62 -19.09 9.57
C ARG A 154 -8.95 -19.84 9.68
N GLN A 155 -10.05 -19.30 9.23
CA GLN A 155 -11.33 -20.02 9.26
C GLN A 155 -11.46 -20.89 8.02
N GLY A 156 -11.24 -22.19 8.23
CA GLY A 156 -11.82 -23.20 7.39
C GLY A 156 -13.34 -23.18 7.60
N GLY A 157 -14.09 -22.66 6.66
CA GLY A 157 -15.55 -22.76 6.67
C GLY A 157 -15.97 -24.00 5.87
N VAL A 158 -16.95 -24.72 6.36
CA VAL A 158 -17.68 -25.73 5.58
C VAL A 158 -19.05 -25.16 5.27
N VAL A 159 -19.33 -24.95 3.99
CA VAL A 159 -20.64 -24.52 3.52
C VAL A 159 -21.32 -25.71 2.85
N ARG A 160 -22.54 -26.00 3.25
CA ARG A 160 -23.39 -27.02 2.61
C ARG A 160 -24.49 -26.34 1.82
N GLY A 161 -24.60 -26.69 0.55
CA GLY A 161 -25.67 -26.22 -0.32
C GLY A 161 -26.99 -26.97 -0.08
N PRO A 162 -28.12 -26.35 -0.41
CA PRO A 162 -29.45 -26.94 -0.20
C PRO A 162 -29.68 -28.22 -1.02
N TYR A 163 -28.90 -28.46 -2.06
CA TYR A 163 -28.98 -29.62 -2.95
C TYR A 163 -27.87 -30.68 -2.70
N GLY A 164 -27.25 -30.70 -1.52
CA GLY A 164 -26.31 -31.75 -1.14
C GLY A 164 -24.83 -31.49 -1.54
N GLY A 165 -24.51 -30.34 -2.11
CA GLY A 165 -23.11 -29.91 -2.35
C GLY A 165 -22.45 -29.41 -1.05
N ALA A 166 -21.13 -29.51 -0.96
CA ALA A 166 -20.35 -28.97 0.15
C ALA A 166 -19.06 -28.33 -0.36
N ALA A 167 -18.64 -27.23 0.28
CA ALA A 167 -17.35 -26.61 0.07
C ALA A 167 -16.66 -26.37 1.40
N ALA A 168 -15.35 -26.59 1.45
CA ALA A 168 -14.51 -26.26 2.58
C ALA A 168 -13.27 -25.52 2.08
N ALA A 169 -12.89 -24.46 2.76
CA ALA A 169 -11.68 -23.72 2.45
C ALA A 169 -10.92 -23.42 3.74
N ARG A 170 -9.60 -23.43 3.65
CA ARG A 170 -8.67 -22.99 4.71
C ARG A 170 -7.61 -22.11 4.06
N GLY A 171 -7.29 -21.00 4.68
CA GLY A 171 -6.26 -20.11 4.20
C GLY A 171 -5.66 -19.27 5.30
N GLY A 172 -4.54 -18.66 5.01
CA GLY A 172 -3.85 -17.76 5.91
C GLY A 172 -2.89 -16.86 5.18
N CYS A 173 -2.48 -15.77 5.83
CA CYS A 173 -1.49 -14.83 5.32
C CYS A 173 -0.32 -14.73 6.29
N VAL A 174 0.89 -14.59 5.73
CA VAL A 174 2.10 -14.25 6.45
C VAL A 174 2.73 -13.07 5.72
N GLY A 175 2.73 -11.89 6.37
CA GLY A 175 3.14 -10.66 5.72
C GLY A 175 2.25 -10.33 4.52
N ALA A 176 2.87 -10.04 3.37
CA ALA A 176 2.16 -9.76 2.12
C ALA A 176 1.80 -11.02 1.31
N ALA A 177 2.13 -12.21 1.80
CA ALA A 177 1.84 -13.45 1.14
C ALA A 177 0.64 -14.15 1.79
N CYS A 178 -0.36 -14.50 0.97
CA CYS A 178 -1.55 -15.25 1.40
C CYS A 178 -1.65 -16.56 0.64
N GLY A 179 -2.02 -17.63 1.34
CA GLY A 179 -2.20 -18.94 0.70
C GLY A 179 -3.30 -19.75 1.34
N GLY A 180 -3.81 -20.71 0.61
CA GLY A 180 -4.88 -21.55 1.12
C GLY A 180 -5.16 -22.80 0.29
N THR A 181 -6.04 -23.62 0.81
CA THR A 181 -6.58 -24.80 0.16
C THR A 181 -8.09 -24.72 0.12
N ALA A 182 -8.68 -25.19 -0.94
CA ALA A 182 -10.14 -25.33 -1.07
C ALA A 182 -10.49 -26.70 -1.61
N VAL A 183 -11.55 -27.28 -1.06
CA VAL A 183 -12.18 -28.50 -1.56
C VAL A 183 -13.66 -28.24 -1.77
N MET A 184 -14.19 -28.72 -2.86
CA MET A 184 -15.63 -28.63 -3.17
C MET A 184 -16.14 -29.97 -3.66
N ARG A 185 -17.37 -30.29 -3.29
CA ARG A 185 -18.08 -31.46 -3.79
C ARG A 185 -19.45 -31.03 -4.29
N GLY A 186 -19.71 -31.29 -5.53
CA GLY A 186 -21.01 -31.03 -6.14
C GLY A 186 -22.04 -32.08 -5.76
N PRO A 187 -23.37 -31.79 -5.90
CA PRO A 187 -24.42 -32.72 -5.60
C PRO A 187 -24.41 -33.95 -6.52
N ALA A 188 -23.94 -33.82 -7.74
CA ALA A 188 -23.83 -34.88 -8.74
C ALA A 188 -22.52 -35.69 -8.66
N GLY A 189 -21.76 -35.61 -7.59
CA GLY A 189 -20.53 -36.41 -7.38
C GLY A 189 -19.24 -35.83 -7.97
N GLY A 190 -19.31 -34.72 -8.71
CA GLY A 190 -18.14 -33.95 -9.15
C GLY A 190 -17.49 -33.21 -7.97
N GLY A 191 -16.24 -32.80 -8.12
CA GLY A 191 -15.55 -32.08 -7.06
C GLY A 191 -14.31 -31.33 -7.52
N PHE A 192 -13.77 -30.49 -6.66
CA PHE A 192 -12.53 -29.77 -6.86
C PHE A 192 -11.73 -29.81 -5.57
N ALA A 193 -10.41 -29.98 -5.72
CA ALA A 193 -9.46 -29.77 -4.63
C ALA A 193 -8.28 -28.97 -5.18
N GLY A 194 -7.91 -27.90 -4.49
CA GLY A 194 -6.83 -27.05 -4.94
C GLY A 194 -6.16 -26.29 -3.81
N ARG A 195 -4.97 -25.81 -4.11
CA ARG A 195 -4.21 -24.89 -3.26
C ARG A 195 -3.69 -23.75 -4.11
N GLY A 196 -3.59 -22.58 -3.53
CA GLY A 196 -3.02 -21.42 -4.19
C GLY A 196 -2.59 -20.37 -3.18
N GLY A 197 -1.83 -19.41 -3.65
CA GLY A 197 -1.38 -18.30 -2.86
C GLY A 197 -0.97 -17.14 -3.72
N CYS A 198 -1.01 -15.95 -3.14
CA CYS A 198 -0.58 -14.71 -3.74
C CYS A 198 0.51 -14.07 -2.89
N GLY A 199 1.59 -13.68 -3.53
CA GLY A 199 2.62 -12.79 -2.99
C GLY A 199 2.42 -11.36 -3.50
N PRO A 200 3.40 -10.49 -3.22
CA PRO A 200 3.36 -9.10 -3.68
C PRO A 200 3.23 -8.95 -5.19
N ASN A 201 3.89 -9.82 -5.95
CA ASN A 201 4.09 -9.66 -7.39
C ASN A 201 3.39 -10.74 -8.23
N TYR A 202 2.97 -11.85 -7.62
CA TYR A 202 2.35 -12.96 -8.38
C TYR A 202 1.37 -13.76 -7.52
N CYS A 203 0.46 -14.43 -8.19
CA CYS A 203 -0.38 -15.47 -7.61
C CYS A 203 -0.10 -16.80 -8.32
N ALA A 204 0.01 -17.89 -7.55
CA ALA A 204 0.19 -19.22 -8.10
C ALA A 204 -0.81 -20.21 -7.50
N GLY A 205 -1.28 -21.16 -8.29
CA GLY A 205 -2.20 -22.16 -7.81
C GLY A 205 -2.15 -23.45 -8.62
N ALA A 206 -2.56 -24.53 -7.96
CA ALA A 206 -2.74 -25.83 -8.60
C ALA A 206 -3.97 -26.52 -8.00
N GLY A 207 -4.69 -27.25 -8.82
CA GLY A 207 -5.85 -27.99 -8.39
C GLY A 207 -6.20 -29.16 -9.31
N VAL A 208 -7.02 -30.01 -8.78
CA VAL A 208 -7.63 -31.14 -9.52
C VAL A 208 -9.16 -31.00 -9.42
N ALA A 209 -9.79 -31.08 -10.57
CA ALA A 209 -11.23 -31.18 -10.67
C ALA A 209 -11.63 -32.62 -11.06
N ARG A 210 -12.65 -33.15 -10.41
CA ARG A 210 -13.26 -34.41 -10.76
C ARG A 210 -14.66 -34.12 -11.36
N GLN A 211 -14.87 -34.57 -12.58
CA GLN A 211 -16.17 -34.49 -13.22
C GLN A 211 -17.19 -35.50 -12.61
N PRO A 212 -18.50 -35.29 -12.77
CA PRO A 212 -19.50 -36.27 -12.34
C PRO A 212 -19.28 -37.68 -12.91
N GLY A 213 -18.69 -37.78 -14.10
CA GLY A 213 -18.31 -39.05 -14.74
C GLY A 213 -16.99 -39.68 -14.25
N GLY A 214 -16.36 -39.10 -13.24
CA GLY A 214 -15.14 -39.63 -12.61
C GLY A 214 -13.81 -39.17 -13.25
N GLU A 215 -13.85 -38.47 -14.37
CA GLU A 215 -12.66 -37.93 -15.04
C GLU A 215 -11.96 -36.89 -14.18
N LEU A 216 -10.62 -36.94 -14.11
CA LEU A 216 -9.80 -36.03 -13.35
C LEU A 216 -9.11 -35.03 -14.29
N GLN A 217 -9.24 -33.73 -14.01
CA GLN A 217 -8.57 -32.66 -14.71
C GLN A 217 -7.62 -31.93 -13.78
N PHE A 218 -6.33 -31.86 -14.15
CA PHE A 218 -5.32 -31.11 -13.41
C PHE A 218 -5.13 -29.74 -14.03
N ARG A 219 -5.12 -28.70 -13.19
CA ARG A 219 -4.85 -27.32 -13.61
C ARG A 219 -3.81 -26.70 -12.69
N ARG A 220 -2.90 -25.95 -13.28
CA ARG A 220 -1.95 -25.09 -12.57
C ARG A 220 -1.82 -23.77 -13.32
N GLY A 221 -1.58 -22.70 -12.63
CA GLY A 221 -1.38 -21.39 -13.23
C GLY A 221 -0.60 -20.46 -12.33
N VAL A 222 0.06 -19.52 -12.95
CA VAL A 222 0.70 -18.37 -12.30
C VAL A 222 0.18 -17.14 -13.01
N ILE A 223 -0.19 -16.12 -12.23
CA ILE A 223 -0.67 -14.83 -12.73
C ILE A 223 0.23 -13.78 -12.12
N GLU A 224 0.88 -12.98 -12.93
CA GLU A 224 1.60 -11.77 -12.51
C GLU A 224 0.60 -10.66 -12.24
N ARG A 225 0.91 -9.81 -11.24
CA ARG A 225 0.07 -8.69 -10.79
C ARG A 225 0.68 -7.37 -11.17
#